data_c38faf1ef94eec57ac27bdc2524e8c31
#
_entry.id   c38faf1ef94eec57ac27bdc2524e8c31
#
_cell.length_a   1.000
_cell.length_b   1.000
_cell.length_c   1.000
_cell.angle_alpha   90.00
_cell.angle_beta   90.00
_cell.angle_gamma   90.00
#
_symmetry.space_group_name_H-M   'P 1'
#
loop_
_entity.id
_entity.type
_entity.pdbx_description
1 polymer ?
#
loop_
_entity_poly.entity_id
_entity_poly.type
_entity_poly.pdbx_seq_one_letter_code
_entity_poly.pdbx_strand_id
1 'polypeptide(L)'
;DGTAKKAPASDCAACGSEAEAETAAAPAAKRRKRTLEEVIAGLPTSEVIIDPPEVTARPEAWQCIGAEETRLIDYTPGKFSCQKLVRRKYVSKEERHLPPVTAPLHTLQDRCIATPRLLAHTLTQRFEMHLPYYRIEQMYARQGVPLSRQTLCGWSGMCADACALIMAAIRRDIFADGYVQVDETPVKYQDPERQGVCGTGYLWVAHSPVRNLSLFAWRTGRGAACLEDIVPNDFQGILQCDGYSAYEAFARSGPRAGHVLLA
;
A
#
# COMPACT_ATOMS: atom_id res chain seq x y z
N ASP A 1 43.38 2.95 50.47
CA ASP A 1 43.21 4.03 51.47
C ASP A 1 42.36 5.15 50.89
N GLY A 2 41.27 5.48 51.60
CA GLY A 2 40.57 6.71 51.37
C GLY A 2 39.03 6.58 51.24
N THR A 3 38.44 6.03 52.27
CA THR A 3 37.20 6.33 53.03
C THR A 3 36.27 7.42 52.49
N ALA A 4 35.04 7.01 52.31
CA ALA A 4 33.82 7.77 52.16
C ALA A 4 33.53 8.70 53.32
N LYS A 5 32.93 9.87 53.05
CA LYS A 5 32.19 10.66 54.05
C LYS A 5 30.78 10.95 53.57
N LYS A 6 29.85 10.39 54.31
CA LYS A 6 28.42 10.63 54.38
C LYS A 6 28.21 11.92 55.23
N ALA A 7 27.35 12.81 54.81
CA ALA A 7 26.85 13.93 55.58
C ALA A 7 25.34 14.14 55.38
N PRO A 8 24.62 14.79 56.30
CA PRO A 8 23.41 14.23 56.85
C PRO A 8 22.13 14.94 56.37
N ALA A 9 21.00 14.29 56.70
CA ALA A 9 19.64 14.79 56.57
C ALA A 9 19.40 16.04 57.43
N SER A 10 18.64 16.99 56.92
CA SER A 10 17.97 18.01 57.70
C SER A 10 16.46 17.87 57.56
N ASP A 11 15.83 17.47 58.63
CA ASP A 11 14.41 17.59 58.91
C ASP A 11 13.95 19.03 58.79
N CYS A 12 12.81 19.25 58.19
CA CYS A 12 11.95 20.36 58.50
C CYS A 12 10.48 19.91 58.46
N ALA A 13 9.91 19.90 59.64
CA ALA A 13 8.55 19.48 59.91
C ALA A 13 7.54 20.62 59.69
N ALA A 14 6.34 20.19 59.37
CA ALA A 14 5.01 20.77 59.64
C ALA A 14 4.58 22.03 58.90
N CYS A 15 3.57 21.91 58.05
CA CYS A 15 2.34 22.67 58.25
C CYS A 15 1.21 22.17 57.30
N GLY A 16 -0.01 22.02 57.84
CA GLY A 16 -1.28 22.26 57.13
C GLY A 16 -1.95 21.03 56.53
N SER A 17 -2.79 20.38 57.34
CA SER A 17 -3.90 19.54 56.87
C SER A 17 -4.96 20.38 56.19
N GLU A 18 -5.16 20.19 54.91
CA GLU A 18 -6.43 20.49 54.22
C GLU A 18 -6.91 19.25 53.51
N ALA A 19 -8.07 18.77 53.92
CA ALA A 19 -8.77 17.65 53.34
C ALA A 19 -9.33 18.06 51.96
N GLU A 20 -8.66 17.67 50.89
CA GLU A 20 -9.26 17.71 49.55
C GLU A 20 -10.14 16.48 49.37
N ALA A 21 -11.42 16.75 49.18
CA ALA A 21 -12.43 15.77 48.82
C ALA A 21 -12.09 15.18 47.42
N GLU A 22 -11.71 13.90 47.42
CA GLU A 22 -11.63 13.09 46.21
C GLU A 22 -13.05 13.01 45.59
N THR A 23 -13.34 13.86 44.62
CA THR A 23 -14.44 13.65 43.70
C THR A 23 -14.03 12.51 42.75
N ALA A 24 -14.48 11.31 43.07
CA ALA A 24 -14.36 10.14 42.18
C ALA A 24 -14.99 10.48 40.82
N ALA A 25 -14.15 10.74 39.85
CA ALA A 25 -14.58 10.87 38.45
C ALA A 25 -15.20 9.55 38.01
N ALA A 26 -16.48 9.57 37.68
CA ALA A 26 -17.20 8.43 37.14
C ALA A 26 -16.42 7.86 35.92
N PRO A 27 -16.31 6.51 35.78
CA PRO A 27 -15.57 5.91 34.67
C PRO A 27 -16.18 6.36 33.35
N ALA A 28 -15.39 7.03 32.51
CA ALA A 28 -15.79 7.46 31.18
C ALA A 28 -16.32 6.24 30.42
N ALA A 29 -17.61 6.25 30.09
CA ALA A 29 -18.25 5.18 29.33
C ALA A 29 -17.43 4.93 28.06
N LYS A 30 -16.92 3.72 27.90
CA LYS A 30 -16.17 3.29 26.71
C LYS A 30 -17.06 3.52 25.50
N ARG A 31 -16.80 4.56 24.72
CA ARG A 31 -17.51 4.84 23.45
C ARG A 31 -17.45 3.57 22.60
N ARG A 32 -18.62 2.98 22.33
CA ARG A 32 -18.78 1.85 21.42
C ARG A 32 -18.10 2.22 20.09
N LYS A 33 -17.13 1.44 19.65
CA LYS A 33 -16.53 1.60 18.34
C LYS A 33 -17.61 1.34 17.29
N ARG A 34 -17.87 2.32 16.42
CA ARG A 34 -18.78 2.14 15.30
C ARG A 34 -18.22 1.05 14.38
N THR A 35 -19.09 0.21 13.86
CA THR A 35 -18.71 -0.75 12.81
C THR A 35 -18.43 0.00 11.50
N LEU A 36 -17.68 -0.61 10.59
CA LEU A 36 -17.40 0.00 9.29
C LEU A 36 -18.70 0.24 8.49
N GLU A 37 -19.67 -0.67 8.62
CA GLU A 37 -21.00 -0.53 8.00
C GLU A 37 -21.76 0.69 8.51
N GLU A 38 -21.74 0.93 9.83
CA GLU A 38 -22.34 2.13 10.45
C GLU A 38 -21.68 3.42 9.95
N VAL A 39 -20.36 3.36 9.68
CA VAL A 39 -19.62 4.51 9.13
C VAL A 39 -20.01 4.75 7.67
N ILE A 40 -20.02 3.71 6.84
CA ILE A 40 -20.40 3.81 5.42
C ILE A 40 -21.83 4.36 5.27
N ALA A 41 -22.75 3.92 6.13
CA ALA A 41 -24.15 4.38 6.12
C ALA A 41 -24.26 5.89 6.45
N GLY A 42 -23.31 6.47 7.20
CA GLY A 42 -23.29 7.89 7.57
C GLY A 42 -22.54 8.80 6.59
N LEU A 43 -21.91 8.26 5.53
CA LEU A 43 -21.19 9.07 4.54
C LEU A 43 -22.15 9.67 3.49
N PRO A 44 -21.83 10.86 2.92
CA PRO A 44 -22.51 11.36 1.74
C PRO A 44 -22.43 10.32 0.63
N THR A 45 -23.58 9.89 0.11
CA THR A 45 -23.67 8.81 -0.87
C THR A 45 -24.01 9.36 -2.24
N SER A 46 -23.23 8.99 -3.27
CA SER A 46 -23.57 9.15 -4.68
C SER A 46 -24.00 7.79 -5.24
N GLU A 47 -25.02 7.77 -6.09
CA GLU A 47 -25.47 6.55 -6.75
C GLU A 47 -24.99 6.56 -8.20
N VAL A 48 -24.39 5.43 -8.62
CA VAL A 48 -23.98 5.20 -10.00
C VAL A 48 -24.70 3.95 -10.49
N ILE A 49 -25.53 4.12 -11.51
CA ILE A 49 -26.26 3.02 -12.15
C ILE A 49 -25.37 2.47 -13.27
N ILE A 50 -25.17 1.16 -13.26
CA ILE A 50 -24.35 0.46 -14.25
C ILE A 50 -25.24 -0.59 -14.91
N ASP A 51 -25.59 -0.34 -16.16
CA ASP A 51 -26.34 -1.27 -16.98
C ASP A 51 -25.43 -2.02 -17.97
N PRO A 52 -25.77 -3.28 -18.34
CA PRO A 52 -25.01 -4.03 -19.34
C PRO A 52 -25.04 -3.33 -20.71
N PRO A 53 -23.97 -3.44 -21.51
CA PRO A 53 -23.92 -2.81 -22.83
C PRO A 53 -25.06 -3.27 -23.77
N GLU A 54 -25.46 -4.52 -23.68
CA GLU A 54 -26.54 -5.10 -24.50
C GLU A 54 -27.90 -4.44 -24.16
N VAL A 55 -28.13 -4.13 -22.87
CA VAL A 55 -29.33 -3.45 -22.40
C VAL A 55 -29.32 -2.00 -22.85
N THR A 56 -28.16 -1.33 -22.76
CA THR A 56 -28.01 0.06 -23.20
C THR A 56 -28.23 0.20 -24.71
N ALA A 57 -27.83 -0.81 -25.50
CA ALA A 57 -28.00 -0.80 -26.96
C ALA A 57 -29.46 -1.01 -27.41
N ARG A 58 -30.25 -1.81 -26.68
CA ARG A 58 -31.67 -2.11 -26.99
C ARG A 58 -32.51 -2.24 -25.72
N PRO A 59 -32.87 -1.12 -25.06
CA PRO A 59 -33.57 -1.13 -23.77
C PRO A 59 -34.96 -1.79 -23.84
N GLU A 60 -35.62 -1.71 -24.99
CA GLU A 60 -36.96 -2.25 -25.22
C GLU A 60 -37.03 -3.79 -25.18
N ALA A 61 -35.91 -4.48 -25.49
CA ALA A 61 -35.84 -5.94 -25.51
C ALA A 61 -35.67 -6.55 -24.11
N TRP A 62 -35.39 -5.74 -23.10
CA TRP A 62 -35.03 -6.19 -21.75
C TRP A 62 -36.04 -5.76 -20.70
N GLN A 63 -36.14 -6.54 -19.64
CA GLN A 63 -36.93 -6.22 -18.44
C GLN A 63 -36.04 -6.27 -17.23
N CYS A 64 -35.98 -5.18 -16.48
CA CYS A 64 -35.30 -5.14 -15.20
C CYS A 64 -36.06 -5.99 -14.17
N ILE A 65 -35.39 -6.96 -13.56
CA ILE A 65 -35.95 -7.86 -12.55
C ILE A 65 -35.42 -7.65 -11.16
N GLY A 66 -34.44 -6.72 -11.01
CA GLY A 66 -33.81 -6.40 -9.74
C GLY A 66 -32.50 -5.68 -9.95
N ALA A 67 -31.83 -5.38 -8.84
CA ALA A 67 -30.52 -4.73 -8.85
C ALA A 67 -29.62 -5.36 -7.76
N GLU A 68 -28.33 -5.42 -8.03
CA GLU A 68 -27.31 -5.68 -7.02
C GLU A 68 -26.68 -4.36 -6.62
N GLU A 69 -26.63 -4.09 -5.31
CA GLU A 69 -26.04 -2.89 -4.75
C GLU A 69 -24.67 -3.21 -4.19
N THR A 70 -23.67 -2.45 -4.61
CA THR A 70 -22.32 -2.50 -4.04
C THR A 70 -21.96 -1.12 -3.52
N ARG A 71 -21.47 -1.03 -2.29
CA ARG A 71 -21.06 0.22 -1.66
C ARG A 71 -19.54 0.29 -1.63
N LEU A 72 -18.98 1.33 -2.23
CA LEU A 72 -17.55 1.62 -2.24
C LEU A 72 -17.28 2.91 -1.47
N ILE A 73 -16.22 2.90 -0.68
CA ILE A 73 -15.73 4.14 -0.04
C ILE A 73 -14.92 4.89 -1.08
N ASP A 74 -15.32 6.12 -1.37
CA ASP A 74 -14.59 7.01 -2.26
C ASP A 74 -13.90 8.13 -1.47
N TYR A 75 -12.84 8.71 -2.05
CA TYR A 75 -12.10 9.83 -1.49
C TYR A 75 -11.97 10.95 -2.50
N THR A 76 -12.51 12.11 -2.13
CA THR A 76 -12.21 13.38 -2.80
C THR A 76 -11.31 14.19 -1.86
N PRO A 77 -10.29 14.93 -2.34
CA PRO A 77 -9.40 15.67 -1.46
C PRO A 77 -10.13 16.41 -0.35
N GLY A 78 -9.83 16.05 0.91
CA GLY A 78 -10.45 16.62 2.10
C GLY A 78 -11.76 15.98 2.57
N LYS A 79 -12.37 15.03 1.84
CA LYS A 79 -13.65 14.40 2.25
C LYS A 79 -13.74 12.95 1.82
N PHE A 80 -14.20 12.10 2.74
CA PHE A 80 -14.67 10.75 2.39
C PHE A 80 -16.12 10.81 1.93
N SER A 81 -16.44 10.00 0.93
CA SER A 81 -17.78 9.77 0.44
C SER A 81 -18.03 8.29 0.22
N CYS A 82 -19.27 7.87 0.14
CA CYS A 82 -19.65 6.51 -0.24
C CYS A 82 -20.21 6.53 -1.65
N GLN A 83 -19.60 5.74 -2.55
CA GLN A 83 -20.13 5.50 -3.89
C GLN A 83 -20.96 4.22 -3.87
N LYS A 84 -22.29 4.34 -4.05
CA LYS A 84 -23.20 3.20 -4.15
C LYS A 84 -23.30 2.79 -5.62
N LEU A 85 -22.75 1.63 -5.97
CA LEU A 85 -22.87 1.04 -7.30
C LEU A 85 -24.11 0.17 -7.36
N VAL A 86 -25.03 0.49 -8.26
CA VAL A 86 -26.29 -0.27 -8.46
C VAL A 86 -26.20 -0.98 -9.79
N ARG A 87 -26.08 -2.30 -9.77
CA ARG A 87 -26.05 -3.16 -10.95
C ARG A 87 -27.41 -3.83 -11.10
N ARG A 88 -28.19 -3.36 -12.05
CA ARG A 88 -29.51 -3.90 -12.31
C ARG A 88 -29.43 -5.27 -12.99
N LYS A 89 -30.38 -6.15 -12.68
CA LYS A 89 -30.51 -7.46 -13.30
C LYS A 89 -31.62 -7.43 -14.35
N TYR A 90 -31.30 -7.91 -15.54
CA TYR A 90 -32.22 -7.90 -16.66
C TYR A 90 -32.45 -9.30 -17.21
N VAL A 91 -33.66 -9.56 -17.67
CA VAL A 91 -34.02 -10.73 -18.47
C VAL A 91 -34.51 -10.28 -19.84
N SER A 92 -34.19 -11.08 -20.87
CA SER A 92 -34.73 -10.87 -22.21
C SER A 92 -36.25 -11.09 -22.22
N LYS A 93 -36.96 -10.20 -22.85
CA LYS A 93 -38.43 -10.38 -23.08
C LYS A 93 -38.72 -11.41 -24.15
N GLU A 94 -37.84 -11.53 -25.12
CA GLU A 94 -37.97 -12.44 -26.26
C GLU A 94 -37.48 -13.84 -25.91
N GLU A 95 -36.34 -13.96 -25.24
CA GLU A 95 -35.68 -15.23 -24.91
C GLU A 95 -35.63 -15.46 -23.40
N ARG A 96 -36.80 -15.72 -22.79
CA ARG A 96 -36.95 -15.88 -21.33
C ARG A 96 -36.21 -17.08 -20.73
N HIS A 97 -35.72 -18.00 -21.56
CA HIS A 97 -34.93 -19.15 -21.13
C HIS A 97 -33.44 -18.80 -20.86
N LEU A 98 -32.98 -17.65 -21.31
CA LEU A 98 -31.62 -17.21 -21.04
C LEU A 98 -31.43 -16.74 -19.58
N PRO A 99 -30.25 -16.96 -19.00
CA PRO A 99 -29.96 -16.49 -17.65
C PRO A 99 -30.02 -14.96 -17.55
N PRO A 100 -30.36 -14.40 -16.37
CA PRO A 100 -30.35 -12.96 -16.16
C PRO A 100 -28.96 -12.35 -16.41
N VAL A 101 -28.94 -11.18 -17.04
CA VAL A 101 -27.72 -10.42 -17.34
C VAL A 101 -27.55 -9.31 -16.30
N THR A 102 -26.34 -9.17 -15.78
CA THR A 102 -25.95 -8.11 -14.85
C THR A 102 -24.60 -7.56 -15.29
N ALA A 103 -24.42 -6.24 -15.23
CA ALA A 103 -23.14 -5.63 -15.56
C ALA A 103 -21.99 -6.18 -14.69
N PRO A 104 -20.80 -6.44 -15.24
CA PRO A 104 -19.65 -6.84 -14.42
C PRO A 104 -19.26 -5.72 -13.44
N LEU A 105 -18.77 -6.11 -12.28
CA LEU A 105 -18.19 -5.18 -11.30
C LEU A 105 -16.69 -5.05 -11.57
N HIS A 106 -16.26 -3.87 -12.01
CA HIS A 106 -14.85 -3.60 -12.26
C HIS A 106 -14.20 -3.07 -10.97
N THR A 107 -13.68 -3.97 -10.16
CA THR A 107 -12.85 -3.68 -8.99
C THR A 107 -11.50 -4.37 -9.15
N LEU A 108 -10.45 -3.84 -8.53
CA LEU A 108 -9.12 -4.45 -8.59
C LEU A 108 -9.07 -5.84 -7.94
N GLN A 109 -9.93 -6.07 -6.97
CA GLN A 109 -10.08 -7.36 -6.29
C GLN A 109 -11.53 -7.52 -5.81
N ASP A 110 -12.00 -8.75 -5.77
CA ASP A 110 -13.30 -9.08 -5.17
C ASP A 110 -13.41 -8.56 -3.74
N ARG A 111 -14.57 -8.01 -3.40
CA ARG A 111 -14.87 -7.43 -2.08
C ARG A 111 -14.00 -6.22 -1.69
N CYS A 112 -13.29 -5.60 -2.62
CA CYS A 112 -12.62 -4.33 -2.35
C CYS A 112 -13.67 -3.23 -2.13
N ILE A 113 -13.60 -2.58 -0.96
CA ILE A 113 -14.52 -1.49 -0.56
C ILE A 113 -14.00 -0.11 -0.94
N ALA A 114 -12.80 -0.03 -1.52
CA ALA A 114 -12.17 1.22 -1.92
C ALA A 114 -12.33 1.48 -3.41
N THR A 115 -12.65 2.72 -3.76
CA THR A 115 -12.54 3.18 -5.14
C THR A 115 -11.07 3.31 -5.56
N PRO A 116 -10.74 3.28 -6.87
CA PRO A 116 -9.39 3.54 -7.36
C PRO A 116 -8.81 4.87 -6.85
N ARG A 117 -9.65 5.88 -6.63
CA ARG A 117 -9.24 7.19 -6.09
C ARG A 117 -8.74 7.08 -4.66
N LEU A 118 -9.44 6.33 -3.80
CA LEU A 118 -9.01 6.11 -2.41
C LEU A 118 -7.73 5.26 -2.36
N LEU A 119 -7.60 4.25 -3.22
CA LEU A 119 -6.39 3.45 -3.34
C LEU A 119 -5.20 4.32 -3.76
N ALA A 120 -5.33 5.13 -4.81
CA ALA A 120 -4.31 6.05 -5.27
C ALA A 120 -3.89 7.03 -4.17
N HIS A 121 -4.86 7.63 -3.47
CA HIS A 121 -4.58 8.52 -2.35
C HIS A 121 -3.77 7.81 -1.25
N THR A 122 -4.15 6.59 -0.88
CA THR A 122 -3.44 5.81 0.14
C THR A 122 -2.00 5.52 -0.26
N LEU A 123 -1.76 5.15 -1.54
CA LEU A 123 -0.42 4.91 -2.06
C LEU A 123 0.42 6.18 -2.08
N THR A 124 -0.14 7.30 -2.53
CA THR A 124 0.52 8.62 -2.49
C THR A 124 0.93 8.99 -1.06
N GLN A 125 0.02 8.85 -0.08
CA GLN A 125 0.36 9.11 1.32
C GLN A 125 1.47 8.19 1.82
N ARG A 126 1.47 6.92 1.43
CA ARG A 126 2.45 5.93 1.90
C ARG A 126 3.83 6.11 1.25
N PHE A 127 3.89 6.29 -0.06
CA PHE A 127 5.13 6.20 -0.83
C PHE A 127 5.71 7.55 -1.21
N GLU A 128 4.88 8.53 -1.57
CA GLU A 128 5.32 9.88 -1.94
C GLU A 128 5.47 10.76 -0.70
N MET A 129 4.49 10.74 0.22
CA MET A 129 4.53 11.52 1.45
C MET A 129 5.23 10.79 2.61
N HIS A 130 5.73 9.57 2.39
CA HIS A 130 6.47 8.74 3.35
C HIS A 130 5.75 8.49 4.68
N LEU A 131 4.41 8.58 4.71
CA LEU A 131 3.65 8.33 5.93
C LEU A 131 3.59 6.84 6.24
N PRO A 132 3.94 6.40 7.45
CA PRO A 132 3.72 5.02 7.86
C PRO A 132 2.22 4.75 8.00
N TYR A 133 1.79 3.49 7.75
CA TYR A 133 0.37 3.11 7.75
C TYR A 133 -0.36 3.49 9.03
N TYR A 134 0.28 3.44 10.20
CA TYR A 134 -0.37 3.83 11.44
C TYR A 134 -0.76 5.31 11.48
N ARG A 135 0.00 6.19 10.82
CA ARG A 135 -0.36 7.62 10.69
C ARG A 135 -1.50 7.84 9.71
N ILE A 136 -1.51 7.08 8.61
CA ILE A 136 -2.62 7.11 7.64
C ILE A 136 -3.90 6.61 8.30
N GLU A 137 -3.84 5.50 9.06
CA GLU A 137 -4.96 4.98 9.86
C GLU A 137 -5.51 6.06 10.82
N GLN A 138 -4.63 6.74 11.56
CA GLN A 138 -5.04 7.82 12.45
C GLN A 138 -5.63 9.04 11.71
N MET A 139 -5.05 9.39 10.57
CA MET A 139 -5.54 10.48 9.72
C MET A 139 -6.95 10.20 9.23
N TYR A 140 -7.22 9.00 8.71
CA TYR A 140 -8.54 8.57 8.27
C TYR A 140 -9.53 8.45 9.42
N ALA A 141 -9.11 7.93 10.56
CA ALA A 141 -9.96 7.84 11.75
C ALA A 141 -10.41 9.23 12.26
N ARG A 142 -9.55 10.25 12.19
CA ARG A 142 -9.90 11.65 12.53
C ARG A 142 -10.95 12.24 11.57
N GLN A 143 -10.98 11.75 10.32
CA GLN A 143 -11.99 12.11 9.33
C GLN A 143 -13.26 11.25 9.43
N GLY A 144 -13.36 10.40 10.46
CA GLY A 144 -14.53 9.57 10.73
C GLY A 144 -14.53 8.21 10.04
N VAL A 145 -13.49 7.84 9.30
CA VAL A 145 -13.39 6.57 8.56
C VAL A 145 -12.26 5.71 9.17
N PRO A 146 -12.56 4.79 10.09
CA PRO A 146 -11.58 3.97 10.78
C PRO A 146 -11.13 2.78 9.92
N LEU A 147 -10.22 3.00 8.99
CA LEU A 147 -9.59 1.94 8.18
C LEU A 147 -8.35 1.43 8.91
N SER A 148 -8.27 0.11 9.13
CA SER A 148 -7.13 -0.47 9.83
C SER A 148 -5.86 -0.44 8.97
N ARG A 149 -4.69 -0.30 9.62
CA ARG A 149 -3.38 -0.41 8.93
C ARG A 149 -3.21 -1.72 8.17
N GLN A 150 -3.82 -2.81 8.63
CA GLN A 150 -3.80 -4.10 7.95
C GLN A 150 -4.55 -4.02 6.61
N THR A 151 -5.72 -3.38 6.58
CA THR A 151 -6.48 -3.11 5.36
C THR A 151 -5.68 -2.25 4.38
N LEU A 152 -5.06 -1.17 4.87
CA LEU A 152 -4.24 -0.28 4.04
C LEU A 152 -3.01 -0.99 3.45
N CYS A 153 -2.35 -1.85 4.23
CA CYS A 153 -1.25 -2.67 3.77
C CYS A 153 -1.71 -3.68 2.70
N GLY A 154 -2.84 -4.36 2.91
CA GLY A 154 -3.42 -5.28 1.93
C GLY A 154 -3.76 -4.59 0.61
N TRP A 155 -4.33 -3.37 0.67
CA TRP A 155 -4.58 -2.56 -0.54
C TRP A 155 -3.31 -2.22 -1.30
N SER A 156 -2.20 -1.93 -0.61
CA SER A 156 -0.92 -1.65 -1.27
C SER A 156 -0.38 -2.87 -2.01
N GLY A 157 -0.50 -4.07 -1.42
CA GLY A 157 -0.16 -5.33 -2.10
C GLY A 157 -1.02 -5.55 -3.35
N MET A 158 -2.35 -5.43 -3.22
CA MET A 158 -3.27 -5.55 -4.33
C MET A 158 -2.97 -4.56 -5.47
N CYS A 159 -2.64 -3.32 -5.15
CA CYS A 159 -2.26 -2.31 -6.14
C CYS A 159 -0.91 -2.64 -6.79
N ALA A 160 0.06 -3.19 -6.03
CA ALA A 160 1.33 -3.62 -6.58
C ALA A 160 1.14 -4.72 -7.63
N ASP A 161 0.27 -5.70 -7.36
CA ASP A 161 -0.07 -6.76 -8.32
C ASP A 161 -0.73 -6.18 -9.59
N ALA A 162 -1.66 -5.24 -9.43
CA ALA A 162 -2.31 -4.56 -10.56
C ALA A 162 -1.32 -3.72 -11.40
N CYS A 163 -0.26 -3.20 -10.77
CA CYS A 163 0.78 -2.43 -11.46
C CYS A 163 1.88 -3.28 -12.12
N ALA A 164 1.81 -4.61 -12.04
CA ALA A 164 2.86 -5.50 -12.55
C ALA A 164 3.20 -5.25 -14.03
N LEU A 165 2.20 -5.00 -14.88
CA LEU A 165 2.41 -4.70 -16.29
C LEU A 165 3.14 -3.36 -16.50
N ILE A 166 2.83 -2.35 -15.68
CA ILE A 166 3.50 -1.04 -15.72
C ILE A 166 4.95 -1.21 -15.26
N MET A 167 5.19 -1.99 -14.21
CA MET A 167 6.53 -2.27 -13.72
C MET A 167 7.37 -3.03 -14.74
N ALA A 168 6.78 -3.98 -15.48
CA ALA A 168 7.45 -4.68 -16.57
C ALA A 168 7.84 -3.71 -17.71
N ALA A 169 6.96 -2.77 -18.05
CA ALA A 169 7.25 -1.73 -19.05
C ALA A 169 8.37 -0.78 -18.60
N ILE A 170 8.32 -0.32 -17.34
CA ILE A 170 9.38 0.52 -16.74
C ILE A 170 10.72 -0.22 -16.77
N ARG A 171 10.74 -1.50 -16.36
CA ARG A 171 11.97 -2.32 -16.40
C ARG A 171 12.53 -2.40 -17.81
N ARG A 172 11.70 -2.73 -18.81
CA ARG A 172 12.13 -2.77 -20.20
C ARG A 172 12.74 -1.43 -20.65
N ASP A 173 12.09 -0.33 -20.32
CA ASP A 173 12.50 0.99 -20.75
C ASP A 173 13.80 1.46 -20.06
N ILE A 174 14.04 1.09 -18.80
CA ILE A 174 15.28 1.37 -18.07
C ILE A 174 16.48 0.73 -18.79
N PHE A 175 16.34 -0.52 -19.24
CA PHE A 175 17.42 -1.26 -19.85
C PHE A 175 17.57 -1.05 -21.39
N ALA A 176 16.61 -0.36 -22.03
CA ALA A 176 16.59 -0.16 -23.47
C ALA A 176 17.72 0.77 -23.97
N ASP A 177 18.16 1.73 -23.16
CA ASP A 177 19.12 2.75 -23.58
C ASP A 177 20.60 2.31 -23.43
N GLY A 178 20.83 1.12 -22.94
CA GLY A 178 22.17 0.56 -22.80
C GLY A 178 23.07 1.23 -21.75
N TYR A 179 22.53 2.10 -20.91
CA TYR A 179 23.25 2.72 -19.78
C TYR A 179 22.34 2.77 -18.54
N VAL A 180 22.75 2.07 -17.49
CA VAL A 180 21.97 1.94 -16.25
C VAL A 180 22.90 2.13 -15.04
N GLN A 181 22.43 2.88 -14.06
CA GLN A 181 23.05 2.99 -12.74
C GLN A 181 22.40 1.99 -11.79
N VAL A 182 23.19 1.23 -11.04
CA VAL A 182 22.72 0.22 -10.08
C VAL A 182 23.41 0.43 -8.74
N ASP A 183 22.62 0.40 -7.68
CA ASP A 183 23.09 0.53 -6.31
C ASP A 183 22.20 -0.29 -5.37
N GLU A 184 22.65 -0.57 -4.13
CA GLU A 184 21.87 -1.27 -3.13
C GLU A 184 22.01 -0.64 -1.73
N THR A 185 20.86 -0.50 -1.05
CA THR A 185 20.82 0.05 0.30
C THR A 185 20.40 -1.03 1.30
N PRO A 186 21.16 -1.26 2.41
CA PRO A 186 20.79 -2.22 3.42
C PRO A 186 19.56 -1.74 4.21
N VAL A 187 18.60 -2.65 4.43
CA VAL A 187 17.38 -2.40 5.20
C VAL A 187 17.19 -3.50 6.22
N LYS A 188 16.95 -3.15 7.48
CA LYS A 188 16.58 -4.10 8.51
C LYS A 188 15.13 -4.53 8.33
N TYR A 189 14.86 -5.84 8.41
CA TYR A 189 13.52 -6.39 8.33
C TYR A 189 13.30 -7.47 9.41
N GLN A 190 12.07 -7.65 9.81
CA GLN A 190 11.69 -8.76 10.66
C GLN A 190 11.56 -10.03 9.80
N ASP A 191 12.38 -11.03 10.10
CA ASP A 191 12.35 -12.29 9.40
C ASP A 191 11.11 -13.10 9.85
N PRO A 192 10.16 -13.39 8.95
CA PRO A 192 8.96 -14.13 9.31
C PRO A 192 9.25 -15.59 9.73
N GLU A 193 10.37 -16.16 9.28
CA GLU A 193 10.79 -17.52 9.63
C GLU A 193 11.55 -17.57 10.95
N ARG A 194 12.07 -16.44 11.43
CA ARG A 194 12.87 -16.34 12.67
C ARG A 194 12.27 -15.32 13.61
N GLN A 195 11.30 -15.73 14.40
CA GLN A 195 10.63 -14.86 15.35
C GLN A 195 11.63 -14.14 16.27
N GLY A 196 11.52 -12.80 16.33
CA GLY A 196 12.35 -11.96 17.19
C GLY A 196 13.75 -11.64 16.64
N VAL A 197 14.11 -12.11 15.45
CA VAL A 197 15.40 -11.81 14.82
C VAL A 197 15.22 -10.82 13.68
N CYS A 198 15.99 -9.73 13.71
CA CYS A 198 16.06 -8.79 12.60
C CYS A 198 17.10 -9.26 11.58
N GLY A 199 16.65 -9.59 10.37
CA GLY A 199 17.51 -9.80 9.21
C GLY A 199 18.00 -8.49 8.59
N THR A 200 19.02 -8.59 7.74
CA THR A 200 19.42 -7.48 6.84
C THR A 200 19.12 -7.91 5.42
N GLY A 201 18.22 -7.20 4.76
CA GLY A 201 17.99 -7.33 3.33
C GLY A 201 18.46 -6.06 2.62
N TYR A 202 18.29 -6.01 1.31
CA TYR A 202 18.78 -4.93 0.46
C TYR A 202 17.69 -4.46 -0.47
N LEU A 203 17.53 -3.16 -0.53
CA LEU A 203 16.71 -2.51 -1.55
C LEU A 203 17.65 -2.11 -2.68
N TRP A 204 17.55 -2.83 -3.78
CA TRP A 204 18.28 -2.57 -5.00
C TRP A 204 17.57 -1.53 -5.83
N VAL A 205 18.32 -0.64 -6.48
CA VAL A 205 17.80 0.32 -7.44
C VAL A 205 18.49 0.12 -8.79
N ALA A 206 17.72 0.13 -9.86
CA ALA A 206 18.22 0.30 -11.22
C ALA A 206 17.63 1.59 -11.77
N HIS A 207 18.49 2.52 -12.23
CA HIS A 207 18.10 3.83 -12.69
C HIS A 207 18.63 4.11 -14.10
N SER A 208 17.72 4.55 -14.99
CA SER A 208 18.12 5.13 -16.30
C SER A 208 18.17 6.65 -16.18
N PRO A 209 19.36 7.27 -16.22
CA PRO A 209 19.46 8.73 -16.23
C PRO A 209 18.86 9.36 -17.47
N VAL A 210 18.89 8.65 -18.60
CA VAL A 210 18.36 9.12 -19.88
C VAL A 210 16.84 9.33 -19.82
N ARG A 211 16.13 8.38 -19.21
CA ARG A 211 14.66 8.43 -19.08
C ARG A 211 14.18 8.96 -17.74
N ASN A 212 15.09 9.16 -16.79
CA ASN A 212 14.75 9.50 -15.41
C ASN A 212 13.75 8.51 -14.78
N LEU A 213 13.98 7.21 -15.02
CA LEU A 213 13.17 6.11 -14.49
C LEU A 213 13.98 5.30 -13.50
N SER A 214 13.34 4.90 -12.39
CA SER A 214 13.95 4.05 -11.36
C SER A 214 13.08 2.84 -11.10
N LEU A 215 13.71 1.68 -10.97
CA LEU A 215 13.10 0.42 -10.54
C LEU A 215 13.72 0.02 -9.21
N PHE A 216 12.89 -0.31 -8.24
CA PHE A 216 13.33 -0.84 -6.94
C PHE A 216 12.99 -2.32 -6.83
N ALA A 217 13.95 -3.11 -6.32
CA ALA A 217 13.77 -4.53 -6.10
C ALA A 217 14.29 -4.92 -4.71
N TRP A 218 13.47 -5.64 -3.95
CA TRP A 218 13.85 -6.17 -2.65
C TRP A 218 14.53 -7.53 -2.79
N ARG A 219 15.67 -7.72 -2.11
CA ARG A 219 16.36 -9.02 -2.00
C ARG A 219 16.88 -9.20 -0.57
N THR A 220 16.95 -10.44 -0.12
CA THR A 220 17.53 -10.80 1.17
C THR A 220 19.06 -10.90 1.14
N GLY A 221 19.68 -10.80 -0.02
CA GLY A 221 21.11 -10.89 -0.23
C GLY A 221 21.70 -9.69 -0.98
N ARG A 222 23.04 -9.63 -0.96
CA ARG A 222 23.86 -8.62 -1.66
C ARG A 222 24.77 -9.25 -2.73
N GLY A 223 24.60 -10.54 -3.04
CA GLY A 223 25.47 -11.26 -3.96
C GLY A 223 25.14 -11.05 -5.44
N ALA A 224 26.03 -11.48 -6.33
CA ALA A 224 25.86 -11.41 -7.79
C ALA A 224 24.55 -12.05 -8.29
N ALA A 225 24.07 -13.11 -7.64
CA ALA A 225 22.79 -13.75 -7.96
C ALA A 225 21.58 -12.79 -7.86
N CYS A 226 21.64 -11.77 -6.98
CA CYS A 226 20.58 -10.78 -6.89
C CYS A 226 20.54 -9.87 -8.13
N LEU A 227 21.69 -9.60 -8.74
CA LEU A 227 21.80 -8.83 -9.98
C LEU A 227 21.23 -9.59 -11.18
N GLU A 228 21.35 -10.93 -11.17
CA GLU A 228 20.80 -11.78 -12.23
C GLU A 228 19.26 -11.67 -12.36
N ASP A 229 18.60 -11.40 -11.24
CA ASP A 229 17.15 -11.17 -11.23
C ASP A 229 16.75 -9.74 -11.65
N ILE A 230 17.66 -8.77 -11.46
CA ILE A 230 17.40 -7.36 -11.68
C ILE A 230 17.73 -6.98 -13.13
N VAL A 231 18.94 -7.32 -13.57
CA VAL A 231 19.45 -7.02 -14.92
C VAL A 231 18.99 -8.10 -15.90
N PRO A 232 18.33 -7.75 -17.00
CA PRO A 232 17.91 -8.73 -18.01
C PRO A 232 19.11 -9.51 -18.56
N ASN A 233 18.89 -10.80 -18.89
CA ASN A 233 19.94 -11.68 -19.40
C ASN A 233 20.50 -11.23 -20.75
N ASP A 234 19.68 -10.54 -21.54
CA ASP A 234 20.00 -10.03 -22.87
C ASP A 234 20.50 -8.57 -22.85
N PHE A 235 20.63 -7.99 -21.67
CA PHE A 235 21.15 -6.62 -21.55
C PHE A 235 22.60 -6.55 -22.06
N GLN A 236 22.86 -5.66 -23.00
CA GLN A 236 24.17 -5.34 -23.52
C GLN A 236 24.37 -3.84 -23.39
N GLY A 237 25.24 -3.44 -22.45
CA GLY A 237 25.44 -2.02 -22.21
C GLY A 237 26.36 -1.75 -21.01
N ILE A 238 26.26 -0.54 -20.50
CA ILE A 238 27.09 -0.05 -19.42
C ILE A 238 26.29 -0.11 -18.11
N LEU A 239 26.84 -0.79 -17.10
CA LEU A 239 26.37 -0.72 -15.72
C LEU A 239 27.31 0.19 -14.93
N GLN A 240 26.79 1.31 -14.45
CA GLN A 240 27.50 2.12 -13.48
C GLN A 240 27.11 1.67 -12.07
N CYS A 241 28.10 1.35 -11.26
CA CYS A 241 27.93 0.87 -9.89
C CYS A 241 29.13 1.31 -9.03
N ASP A 242 29.04 1.05 -7.73
CA ASP A 242 30.21 1.15 -6.84
C ASP A 242 31.21 0.01 -7.10
N GLY A 243 32.37 0.08 -6.48
CA GLY A 243 33.43 -0.93 -6.60
C GLY A 243 33.18 -2.23 -5.83
N TYR A 244 31.94 -2.58 -5.48
CA TYR A 244 31.64 -3.80 -4.74
C TYR A 244 31.84 -5.05 -5.60
N SER A 245 32.53 -6.06 -5.04
CA SER A 245 32.97 -7.26 -5.76
C SER A 245 31.87 -8.11 -6.40
N ALA A 246 30.63 -7.98 -5.96
CA ALA A 246 29.49 -8.67 -6.56
C ALA A 246 29.23 -8.22 -8.00
N TYR A 247 29.45 -6.96 -8.33
CA TYR A 247 29.30 -6.43 -9.69
C TYR A 247 30.37 -7.00 -10.64
N GLU A 248 31.60 -7.11 -10.16
CA GLU A 248 32.66 -7.76 -10.95
C GLU A 248 32.35 -9.25 -11.18
N ALA A 249 31.90 -9.96 -10.15
CA ALA A 249 31.52 -11.36 -10.26
C ALA A 249 30.37 -11.54 -11.28
N PHE A 250 29.38 -10.66 -11.23
CA PHE A 250 28.25 -10.63 -12.17
C PHE A 250 28.72 -10.39 -13.61
N ALA A 251 29.63 -9.41 -13.83
CA ALA A 251 30.13 -9.09 -15.17
C ALA A 251 31.01 -10.19 -15.78
N ARG A 252 31.65 -11.04 -14.94
CA ARG A 252 32.47 -12.16 -15.39
C ARG A 252 31.65 -13.43 -15.69
N SER A 253 30.41 -13.51 -15.21
CA SER A 253 29.59 -14.72 -15.32
C SER A 253 28.65 -14.70 -16.53
N GLY A 254 28.71 -15.74 -17.35
CA GLY A 254 27.70 -16.07 -18.38
C GLY A 254 27.69 -15.20 -19.63
N PRO A 255 26.55 -15.09 -20.33
CA PRO A 255 26.41 -14.36 -21.59
C PRO A 255 26.59 -12.84 -21.47
N ARG A 256 26.79 -12.36 -20.25
CA ARG A 256 27.02 -10.97 -19.88
C ARG A 256 28.50 -10.57 -19.83
N ALA A 257 29.42 -11.50 -20.22
CA ALA A 257 30.82 -11.19 -20.36
C ALA A 257 31.03 -10.12 -21.42
N GLY A 258 31.36 -8.89 -21.00
CA GLY A 258 31.51 -7.74 -21.88
C GLY A 258 30.77 -6.48 -21.42
N HIS A 259 30.02 -6.53 -20.31
CA HIS A 259 29.50 -5.30 -19.72
C HIS A 259 30.63 -4.44 -19.18
N VAL A 260 30.58 -3.16 -19.51
CA VAL A 260 31.51 -2.17 -18.96
C VAL A 260 30.97 -1.74 -17.59
N LEU A 261 31.72 -2.07 -16.54
CA LEU A 261 31.48 -1.52 -15.21
C LEU A 261 32.17 -0.17 -15.12
N LEU A 262 31.41 0.86 -14.78
CA LEU A 262 31.94 2.15 -14.38
C LEU A 262 31.73 2.26 -12.87
N ALA A 263 32.82 2.41 -12.11
CA ALA A 263 32.80 2.67 -10.68
C ALA A 263 32.73 4.18 -10.40
#